data_7b0fd9b700469bfb509f5ff8505b7ddb
#
_entry.id   7b0fd9b700469bfb509f5ff8505b7ddb
#
_cell.length_a   1.000
_cell.length_b   1.000
_cell.length_c   1.000
_cell.angle_alpha   90.00
_cell.angle_beta   90.00
_cell.angle_gamma   90.00
#
_symmetry.space_group_name_H-M   'P 1'
#
loop_
_entity.id
_entity.type
_entity.pdbx_description
1 polymer ?
#
loop_
_entity_poly.entity_id
_entity_poly.type
_entity_poly.pdbx_seq_one_letter_code
_entity_poly.pdbx_strand_id
1 'polypeptide(L)'
;MKEFRLSSKSKPTIKLAETPDRFHVETFPSTDYMVIQEVSTGRREYVPVGYFSRDMISSNLLNVIDSSDPFVFGLLSSRMHMVWIGAIGGRFRDGFRYSCTLSYNTFPVPKSISYAAKRDVIEKAMGVLSAREESLNMFIGDLYDPAQMPRQLKKAHSLLDMSVERLYSKSIFLHNEA
;
A
#
# COMPACT_ATOMS: atom_id res chain seq x y z
N MET A 1 6.80 -27.59 15.73
CA MET A 1 5.52 -26.90 15.40
C MET A 1 4.30 -27.79 15.62
N LYS A 2 4.29 -29.05 15.19
CA LYS A 2 3.15 -30.00 15.36
C LYS A 2 2.74 -30.15 16.83
N GLU A 3 3.69 -30.50 17.70
CA GLU A 3 3.44 -30.69 19.14
C GLU A 3 2.95 -29.39 19.82
N PHE A 4 3.53 -28.26 19.43
CA PHE A 4 3.09 -26.94 19.91
C PHE A 4 1.62 -26.66 19.53
N ARG A 5 1.21 -26.99 18.31
CA ARG A 5 -0.19 -26.83 17.87
C ARG A 5 -1.13 -27.80 18.59
N LEU A 6 -0.69 -29.05 18.85
CA LEU A 6 -1.48 -30.04 19.57
C LEU A 6 -1.72 -29.67 21.05
N SER A 7 -0.78 -28.94 21.67
CA SER A 7 -0.93 -28.49 23.05
C SER A 7 -1.82 -27.25 23.22
N SER A 8 -2.32 -26.68 22.11
CA SER A 8 -3.17 -25.49 22.13
C SER A 8 -4.55 -25.77 22.71
N LYS A 9 -5.15 -24.78 23.37
CA LYS A 9 -6.56 -24.81 23.79
C LYS A 9 -7.53 -24.45 22.64
N SER A 10 -7.02 -23.95 21.54
CA SER A 10 -7.79 -23.52 20.37
C SER A 10 -8.02 -24.68 19.40
N LYS A 11 -9.27 -25.11 19.22
CA LYS A 11 -9.64 -26.16 18.27
C LYS A 11 -9.11 -25.93 16.84
N PRO A 12 -9.22 -24.71 16.25
CA PRO A 12 -8.63 -24.43 14.95
C PRO A 12 -7.12 -24.66 14.92
N THR A 13 -6.40 -24.25 15.98
CA THR A 13 -4.94 -24.45 16.05
C THR A 13 -4.57 -25.92 16.13
N ILE A 14 -5.35 -26.74 16.88
CA ILE A 14 -5.13 -28.20 16.96
C ILE A 14 -5.33 -28.83 15.59
N LYS A 15 -6.35 -28.43 14.83
CA LYS A 15 -6.59 -28.94 13.47
C LYS A 15 -5.42 -28.64 12.54
N LEU A 16 -4.78 -27.50 12.68
CA LEU A 16 -3.58 -27.13 11.89
C LEU A 16 -2.33 -27.93 12.26
N ALA A 17 -2.36 -28.77 13.30
CA ALA A 17 -1.27 -29.68 13.61
C ALA A 17 -1.15 -30.85 12.61
N GLU A 18 -2.18 -31.09 11.79
CA GLU A 18 -2.13 -32.08 10.69
C GLU A 18 -1.23 -31.59 9.53
N THR A 19 -1.13 -30.24 9.36
CA THR A 19 -0.29 -29.58 8.34
C THR A 19 0.62 -28.55 9.00
N PRO A 20 1.63 -28.99 9.81
CA PRO A 20 2.40 -28.10 10.67
C PRO A 20 3.34 -27.14 9.90
N ASP A 21 3.65 -27.44 8.67
CA ASP A 21 4.48 -26.74 7.70
C ASP A 21 3.70 -25.78 6.81
N ARG A 22 2.36 -25.81 6.86
CA ARG A 22 1.49 -24.95 6.04
C ARG A 22 1.02 -23.71 6.79
N PHE A 23 0.76 -22.64 6.01
CA PHE A 23 0.10 -21.45 6.52
C PHE A 23 -1.37 -21.71 6.85
N HIS A 24 -1.94 -20.91 7.76
CA HIS A 24 -3.35 -21.03 8.12
C HIS A 24 -4.28 -20.60 6.97
N VAL A 25 -3.87 -19.57 6.24
CA VAL A 25 -4.56 -19.07 5.05
C VAL A 25 -3.60 -19.21 3.88
N GLU A 26 -4.02 -19.92 2.85
CA GLU A 26 -3.23 -20.18 1.64
C GLU A 26 -3.92 -19.60 0.39
N THR A 27 -4.69 -18.53 0.57
CA THR A 27 -5.31 -17.80 -0.55
C THR A 27 -4.31 -16.80 -1.08
N PHE A 28 -3.70 -17.12 -2.21
CA PHE A 28 -2.72 -16.27 -2.88
C PHE A 28 -3.27 -15.81 -4.23
N PRO A 29 -2.95 -14.58 -4.67
CA PRO A 29 -3.26 -14.13 -6.02
C PRO A 29 -2.63 -15.06 -7.09
N SER A 30 -3.33 -15.25 -8.21
CA SER A 30 -2.82 -16.03 -9.34
C SER A 30 -1.87 -15.24 -10.25
N THR A 31 -1.81 -13.95 -10.08
CA THR A 31 -0.97 -12.99 -10.80
C THR A 31 -0.10 -12.20 -9.83
N ASP A 32 0.82 -11.42 -10.35
CA ASP A 32 1.56 -10.44 -9.55
C ASP A 32 0.60 -9.49 -8.87
N TYR A 33 0.93 -9.07 -7.66
CA TYR A 33 0.02 -8.33 -6.79
C TYR A 33 0.74 -7.25 -5.99
N MET A 34 -0.04 -6.37 -5.39
CA MET A 34 0.48 -5.34 -4.50
C MET A 34 0.26 -5.69 -3.04
N VAL A 35 1.12 -5.15 -2.20
CA VAL A 35 1.02 -5.29 -0.75
C VAL A 35 1.12 -3.94 -0.06
N ILE A 36 0.35 -3.79 1.02
CA ILE A 36 0.37 -2.63 1.90
C ILE A 36 0.51 -3.11 3.34
N GLN A 37 1.39 -2.47 4.08
CA GLN A 37 1.63 -2.76 5.49
C GLN A 37 0.35 -2.51 6.33
N GLU A 38 -0.04 -3.48 7.19
CA GLU A 38 -1.23 -3.33 8.05
C GLU A 38 -1.08 -2.18 9.05
N VAL A 39 0.10 -2.00 9.62
CA VAL A 39 0.36 -0.95 10.60
C VAL A 39 1.47 -0.03 10.10
N SER A 40 1.23 1.27 10.15
CA SER A 40 2.21 2.28 9.77
C SER A 40 2.25 3.42 10.79
N THR A 41 3.37 4.16 10.84
CA THR A 41 3.48 5.34 11.71
C THR A 41 2.63 6.48 11.16
N GLY A 42 2.11 7.34 12.04
CA GLY A 42 1.33 8.52 11.64
C GLY A 42 2.16 9.65 11.02
N ARG A 43 3.50 9.54 11.02
CA ARG A 43 4.40 10.56 10.49
C ARG A 43 4.65 10.47 8.99
N ARG A 44 4.34 9.34 8.36
CA ARG A 44 4.55 9.16 6.91
C ARG A 44 3.57 9.98 6.10
N GLU A 45 4.09 10.66 5.08
CA GLU A 45 3.28 11.43 4.12
C GLU A 45 2.59 10.53 3.09
N TYR A 46 3.16 9.33 2.84
CA TYR A 46 2.69 8.36 1.84
C TYR A 46 2.68 6.95 2.38
N VAL A 47 1.79 6.14 1.85
CA VAL A 47 1.73 4.70 2.14
C VAL A 47 2.77 3.99 1.28
N PRO A 48 3.70 3.22 1.87
CA PRO A 48 4.56 2.35 1.10
C PRO A 48 3.75 1.20 0.49
N VAL A 49 3.59 1.19 -0.82
CA VAL A 49 2.99 0.09 -1.58
C VAL A 49 4.12 -0.70 -2.25
N GLY A 50 4.15 -2.01 -2.08
CA GLY A 50 5.11 -2.90 -2.72
C GLY A 50 4.47 -3.76 -3.80
N TYR A 51 5.26 -4.19 -4.80
CA TYR A 51 4.88 -5.24 -5.74
C TYR A 51 5.49 -6.57 -5.31
N PHE A 52 4.69 -7.62 -5.36
CA PHE A 52 5.11 -8.99 -5.14
C PHE A 52 4.80 -9.82 -6.39
N SER A 53 5.74 -10.67 -6.77
CA SER A 53 5.48 -11.73 -7.74
C SER A 53 4.50 -12.74 -7.14
N ARG A 54 3.68 -13.34 -7.99
CA ARG A 54 2.75 -14.43 -7.62
C ARG A 54 3.43 -15.59 -6.89
N ASP A 55 4.73 -15.75 -7.06
CA ASP A 55 5.51 -16.81 -6.42
C ASP A 55 5.99 -16.41 -5.00
N MET A 56 5.76 -15.17 -4.60
CA MET A 56 6.04 -14.69 -3.25
C MET A 56 4.82 -14.82 -2.36
N ILE A 57 5.04 -15.19 -1.12
CA ILE A 57 4.00 -15.27 -0.09
C ILE A 57 4.17 -14.10 0.85
N SER A 58 3.13 -13.27 1.00
CA SER A 58 3.14 -12.15 1.92
C SER A 58 2.99 -12.63 3.38
N SER A 59 3.58 -11.91 4.31
CA SER A 59 3.32 -12.14 5.73
C SER A 59 1.90 -11.68 6.11
N ASN A 60 1.40 -12.17 7.24
CA ASN A 60 0.11 -11.77 7.80
C ASN A 60 0.03 -10.30 8.26
N LEU A 61 1.14 -9.56 8.23
CA LEU A 61 1.20 -8.13 8.53
C LEU A 61 1.08 -7.25 7.28
N LEU A 62 0.87 -7.88 6.12
CA LEU A 62 0.65 -7.20 4.85
C LEU A 62 -0.76 -7.45 4.35
N ASN A 63 -1.44 -6.40 3.97
CA ASN A 63 -2.69 -6.49 3.21
C ASN A 63 -2.37 -6.75 1.75
N VAL A 64 -2.97 -7.76 1.18
CA VAL A 64 -2.82 -8.15 -0.23
C VAL A 64 -3.88 -7.44 -1.06
N ILE A 65 -3.45 -6.84 -2.17
CA ILE A 65 -4.32 -6.24 -3.19
C ILE A 65 -4.09 -7.04 -4.47
N ASP A 66 -5.08 -7.83 -4.87
CA ASP A 66 -5.03 -8.70 -6.05
C ASP A 66 -5.11 -7.85 -7.35
N SER A 67 -4.08 -7.08 -7.55
CA SER A 67 -3.89 -6.24 -8.73
C SER A 67 -2.43 -5.83 -8.86
N SER A 68 -1.92 -5.78 -10.08
CA SER A 68 -0.62 -5.19 -10.43
C SER A 68 -0.78 -3.97 -11.37
N ASP A 69 -2.00 -3.41 -11.49
CA ASP A 69 -2.27 -2.24 -12.36
C ASP A 69 -1.52 -1.00 -11.81
N PRO A 70 -0.59 -0.39 -12.60
CA PRO A 70 0.12 0.81 -12.20
C PRO A 70 -0.79 2.01 -11.91
N PHE A 71 -2.00 2.04 -12.49
CA PHE A 71 -2.97 3.07 -12.16
C PHE A 71 -3.46 2.92 -10.71
N VAL A 72 -3.79 1.70 -10.30
CA VAL A 72 -4.18 1.41 -8.90
C VAL A 72 -3.02 1.71 -7.95
N PHE A 73 -1.79 1.33 -8.31
CA PHE A 73 -0.60 1.70 -7.55
C PHE A 73 -0.48 3.23 -7.38
N GLY A 74 -0.69 3.99 -8.46
CA GLY A 74 -0.64 5.46 -8.42
C GLY A 74 -1.68 6.04 -7.44
N LEU A 75 -2.91 5.56 -7.49
CA LEU A 75 -3.96 5.99 -6.56
C LEU A 75 -3.57 5.71 -5.10
N LEU A 76 -3.13 4.50 -4.81
CA LEU A 76 -2.79 4.05 -3.45
C LEU A 76 -1.52 4.72 -2.89
N SER A 77 -0.58 5.08 -3.77
CA SER A 77 0.67 5.76 -3.40
C SER A 77 0.53 7.28 -3.30
N SER A 78 -0.66 7.83 -3.56
CA SER A 78 -0.92 9.27 -3.51
C SER A 78 -1.18 9.77 -2.10
N ARG A 79 -0.94 11.07 -1.90
CA ARG A 79 -1.32 11.79 -0.67
C ARG A 79 -2.83 11.77 -0.43
N MET A 80 -3.63 11.79 -1.48
CA MET A 80 -5.09 11.68 -1.35
C MET A 80 -5.51 10.38 -0.66
N HIS A 81 -4.89 9.27 -0.99
CA HIS A 81 -5.14 7.99 -0.30
C HIS A 81 -4.70 8.03 1.16
N MET A 82 -3.56 8.67 1.45
CA MET A 82 -3.09 8.85 2.84
C MET A 82 -4.06 9.71 3.66
N VAL A 83 -4.59 10.80 3.09
CA VAL A 83 -5.64 11.62 3.73
C VAL A 83 -6.91 10.81 3.98
N TRP A 84 -7.31 9.98 3.01
CA TRP A 84 -8.45 9.08 3.17
C TRP A 84 -8.26 8.09 4.31
N ILE A 85 -7.10 7.43 4.38
CA ILE A 85 -6.74 6.54 5.50
C ILE A 85 -6.80 7.31 6.84
N GLY A 86 -6.31 8.53 6.85
CA GLY A 86 -6.36 9.39 8.03
C GLY A 86 -7.76 9.69 8.51
N ALA A 87 -8.71 9.83 7.57
CA ALA A 87 -10.10 10.18 7.87
C ALA A 87 -10.93 8.98 8.34
N ILE A 88 -10.77 7.80 7.70
CA ILE A 88 -11.65 6.65 7.93
C ILE A 88 -10.92 5.42 8.49
N GLY A 89 -9.60 5.38 8.41
CA GLY A 89 -8.78 4.24 8.84
C GLY A 89 -8.80 4.05 10.36
N GLY A 90 -8.57 2.81 10.77
CA GLY A 90 -8.34 2.50 12.18
C GLY A 90 -7.06 3.16 12.72
N ARG A 91 -7.01 3.37 14.01
CA ARG A 91 -5.81 3.86 14.70
C ARG A 91 -5.12 2.73 15.43
N PHE A 92 -3.79 2.77 15.45
CA PHE A 92 -2.98 1.89 16.27
C PHE A 92 -1.84 2.71 16.88
N ARG A 93 -1.93 2.98 18.19
CA ARG A 93 -1.04 3.91 18.89
C ARG A 93 -1.09 5.30 18.23
N ASP A 94 0.05 5.83 17.80
CA ASP A 94 0.22 7.11 17.09
C ASP A 94 0.09 6.98 15.56
N GLY A 95 -0.15 5.78 15.05
CA GLY A 95 -0.19 5.47 13.63
C GLY A 95 -1.54 5.03 13.10
N PHE A 96 -1.51 4.51 11.88
CA PHE A 96 -2.67 3.99 11.18
C PHE A 96 -2.67 2.47 11.18
N ARG A 97 -3.87 1.89 11.26
CA ARG A 97 -4.11 0.50 10.93
C ARG A 97 -4.87 0.44 9.61
N TYR A 98 -4.17 0.03 8.56
CA TYR A 98 -4.75 -0.16 7.24
C TYR A 98 -5.70 -1.35 7.23
N SER A 99 -6.84 -1.22 6.57
CA SER A 99 -7.81 -2.28 6.36
C SER A 99 -8.28 -2.28 4.91
N CYS A 100 -8.21 -3.43 4.25
CA CYS A 100 -8.78 -3.55 2.90
C CYS A 100 -10.26 -3.19 2.88
N THR A 101 -11.02 -3.59 3.89
CA THR A 101 -12.46 -3.31 3.97
C THR A 101 -12.79 -1.83 4.07
N LEU A 102 -12.04 -1.09 4.91
CA LEU A 102 -12.28 0.33 5.13
C LEU A 102 -11.40 1.21 4.23
N SER A 103 -10.09 1.02 4.26
CA SER A 103 -9.17 1.95 3.60
C SER A 103 -9.14 1.78 2.08
N TYR A 104 -9.18 0.53 1.58
CA TYR A 104 -9.12 0.24 0.15
C TYR A 104 -10.50 0.27 -0.51
N ASN A 105 -11.44 -0.54 -0.02
CA ASN A 105 -12.73 -0.73 -0.70
C ASN A 105 -13.62 0.51 -0.71
N THR A 106 -13.41 1.44 0.23
CA THR A 106 -14.20 2.66 0.32
C THR A 106 -13.50 3.88 -0.27
N PHE A 107 -12.26 3.73 -0.77
CA PHE A 107 -11.56 4.83 -1.41
C PHE A 107 -12.33 5.29 -2.66
N PRO A 108 -12.76 6.56 -2.72
CA PRO A 108 -13.65 7.02 -3.76
C PRO A 108 -12.91 7.24 -5.08
N VAL A 109 -12.91 6.25 -5.97
CA VAL A 109 -12.35 6.41 -7.32
C VAL A 109 -13.39 7.06 -8.24
N PRO A 110 -13.06 8.10 -9.02
CA PRO A 110 -14.00 8.72 -9.95
C PRO A 110 -14.55 7.72 -10.96
N LYS A 111 -15.86 7.77 -11.20
CA LYS A 111 -16.55 6.83 -12.11
C LYS A 111 -16.14 6.99 -13.57
N SER A 112 -15.79 8.20 -13.99
CA SER A 112 -15.44 8.51 -15.37
C SER A 112 -14.07 9.18 -15.41
N ILE A 113 -13.07 8.44 -15.88
CA ILE A 113 -11.69 8.91 -16.04
C ILE A 113 -11.35 8.81 -17.51
N SER A 114 -10.89 9.93 -18.11
CA SER A 114 -10.45 9.91 -19.49
C SER A 114 -9.18 9.06 -19.65
N TYR A 115 -8.99 8.49 -20.83
CA TYR A 115 -7.79 7.71 -21.15
C TYR A 115 -6.50 8.51 -20.92
N ALA A 116 -6.51 9.80 -21.30
CA ALA A 116 -5.37 10.69 -21.10
C ALA A 116 -5.04 10.89 -19.61
N ALA A 117 -6.06 11.10 -18.77
CA ALA A 117 -5.87 11.25 -17.32
C ALA A 117 -5.36 9.95 -16.68
N LYS A 118 -5.90 8.78 -17.08
CA LYS A 118 -5.39 7.48 -16.60
C LYS A 118 -3.92 7.29 -16.98
N ARG A 119 -3.54 7.61 -18.20
CA ARG A 119 -2.15 7.54 -18.69
C ARG A 119 -1.21 8.46 -17.89
N ASP A 120 -1.64 9.68 -17.60
CA ASP A 120 -0.85 10.64 -16.84
C ASP A 120 -0.55 10.10 -15.42
N VAL A 121 -1.56 9.56 -14.74
CA VAL A 121 -1.35 8.91 -13.43
C VAL A 121 -0.38 7.73 -13.53
N ILE A 122 -0.54 6.86 -14.54
CA ILE A 122 0.37 5.72 -14.74
C ILE A 122 1.80 6.20 -14.95
N GLU A 123 2.02 7.21 -15.81
CA GLU A 123 3.34 7.75 -16.06
C GLU A 123 4.01 8.27 -14.79
N LYS A 124 3.28 9.03 -13.97
CA LYS A 124 3.81 9.55 -12.69
C LYS A 124 4.01 8.45 -11.65
N ALA A 125 3.14 7.45 -11.64
CA ALA A 125 3.30 6.25 -10.81
C ALA A 125 4.58 5.48 -11.14
N MET A 126 4.87 5.30 -12.43
CA MET A 126 6.15 4.71 -12.87
C MET A 126 7.35 5.57 -12.48
N GLY A 127 7.21 6.90 -12.52
CA GLY A 127 8.23 7.82 -12.01
C GLY A 127 8.54 7.64 -10.52
N VAL A 128 7.54 7.31 -9.70
CA VAL A 128 7.75 6.97 -8.28
C VAL A 128 8.55 5.67 -8.15
N LEU A 129 8.24 4.65 -8.94
CA LEU A 129 8.98 3.39 -8.91
C LEU A 129 10.44 3.60 -9.34
N SER A 130 10.69 4.32 -10.43
CA SER A 130 12.06 4.64 -10.87
C SER A 130 12.85 5.40 -9.80
N ALA A 131 12.22 6.39 -9.13
CA ALA A 131 12.87 7.11 -8.04
C ALA A 131 13.21 6.23 -6.82
N ARG A 132 12.44 5.15 -6.57
CA ARG A 132 12.80 4.15 -5.56
C ARG A 132 14.01 3.32 -5.98
N GLU A 133 14.08 2.94 -7.26
CA GLU A 133 15.18 2.14 -7.81
C GLU A 133 16.53 2.88 -7.74
N GLU A 134 16.53 4.21 -7.80
CA GLU A 134 17.74 5.01 -7.58
C GLU A 134 18.31 4.89 -6.15
N SER A 135 17.54 4.34 -5.22
CA SER A 135 17.90 4.20 -3.80
C SER A 135 17.81 2.76 -3.30
N LEU A 136 18.27 1.80 -4.11
CA LEU A 136 18.21 0.34 -3.83
C LEU A 136 18.91 -0.08 -2.52
N ASN A 137 19.80 0.73 -1.97
CA ASN A 137 20.50 0.45 -0.72
C ASN A 137 19.68 0.81 0.53
N MET A 138 18.50 1.40 0.36
CA MET A 138 17.61 1.79 1.47
C MET A 138 16.45 0.80 1.58
N PHE A 139 16.08 0.46 2.80
CA PHE A 139 14.84 -0.27 3.03
C PHE A 139 13.63 0.62 2.72
N ILE A 140 12.55 0.02 2.24
CA ILE A 140 11.32 0.77 1.91
C ILE A 140 10.77 1.56 3.12
N GLY A 141 11.01 1.08 4.33
CA GLY A 141 10.66 1.76 5.57
C GLY A 141 11.38 3.10 5.73
N ASP A 142 12.66 3.15 5.39
CA ASP A 142 13.52 4.33 5.48
C ASP A 142 13.27 5.29 4.32
N LEU A 143 13.04 4.76 3.10
CA LEU A 143 12.62 5.55 1.94
C LEU A 143 11.37 6.42 2.21
N TYR A 144 10.48 5.94 3.07
CA TYR A 144 9.24 6.63 3.43
C TYR A 144 9.26 7.24 4.85
N ASP A 145 10.42 7.29 5.49
CA ASP A 145 10.61 8.10 6.70
C ASP A 145 10.76 9.58 6.28
N PRO A 146 9.95 10.51 6.80
CA PRO A 146 10.02 11.93 6.44
C PRO A 146 11.40 12.55 6.60
N ALA A 147 12.20 12.06 7.56
CA ALA A 147 13.55 12.55 7.81
C ALA A 147 14.60 12.03 6.81
N GLN A 148 14.33 10.92 6.12
CA GLN A 148 15.29 10.21 5.26
C GLN A 148 14.84 10.14 3.79
N MET A 149 13.59 10.45 3.49
CA MET A 149 13.01 10.36 2.15
C MET A 149 13.83 11.14 1.12
N PRO A 150 14.36 10.48 0.06
CA PRO A 150 15.13 11.16 -0.97
C PRO A 150 14.32 12.26 -1.67
N ARG A 151 14.99 13.37 -1.99
CA ARG A 151 14.34 14.50 -2.68
C ARG A 151 13.70 14.12 -4.01
N GLN A 152 14.34 13.24 -4.78
CA GLN A 152 13.82 12.73 -6.05
C GLN A 152 12.52 11.94 -5.85
N LEU A 153 12.47 11.07 -4.83
CA LEU A 153 11.27 10.32 -4.50
C LEU A 153 10.14 11.25 -4.03
N LYS A 154 10.45 12.24 -3.19
CA LYS A 154 9.47 13.26 -2.76
C LYS A 154 8.92 14.06 -3.96
N LYS A 155 9.79 14.47 -4.89
CA LYS A 155 9.38 15.14 -6.12
C LYS A 155 8.50 14.26 -7.01
N ALA A 156 8.85 12.98 -7.17
CA ALA A 156 8.04 12.03 -7.95
C ALA A 156 6.64 11.86 -7.36
N HIS A 157 6.52 11.73 -6.03
CA HIS A 157 5.23 11.71 -5.36
C HIS A 157 4.44 13.00 -5.53
N SER A 158 5.07 14.17 -5.42
CA SER A 158 4.37 15.45 -5.65
C SER A 158 3.79 15.55 -7.07
N LEU A 159 4.50 15.05 -8.09
CA LEU A 159 3.99 15.00 -9.46
C LEU A 159 2.82 14.01 -9.59
N LEU A 160 2.89 12.86 -8.93
CA LEU A 160 1.81 11.89 -8.87
C LEU A 160 0.56 12.48 -8.19
N ASP A 161 0.74 13.19 -7.07
CA ASP A 161 -0.35 13.83 -6.34
C ASP A 161 -1.12 14.80 -7.22
N MET A 162 -0.41 15.65 -7.97
CA MET A 162 -1.04 16.59 -8.92
C MET A 162 -1.88 15.87 -9.98
N SER A 163 -1.40 14.73 -10.49
CA SER A 163 -2.11 13.93 -11.48
C SER A 163 -3.34 13.24 -10.89
N VAL A 164 -3.23 12.72 -9.66
CA VAL A 164 -4.36 12.09 -8.95
C VAL A 164 -5.41 13.13 -8.57
N GLU A 165 -5.02 14.28 -8.03
CA GLU A 165 -5.94 15.35 -7.64
C GLU A 165 -6.78 15.87 -8.82
N ARG A 166 -6.19 15.95 -10.02
CA ARG A 166 -6.90 16.32 -11.24
C ARG A 166 -8.01 15.35 -11.64
N LEU A 167 -8.01 14.12 -11.14
CA LEU A 167 -9.11 13.19 -11.36
C LEU A 167 -10.39 13.61 -10.62
N TYR A 168 -10.25 14.38 -9.53
CA TYR A 168 -11.35 14.78 -8.65
C TYR A 168 -11.75 16.23 -8.82
N SER A 169 -10.83 17.10 -9.23
CA SER A 169 -11.08 18.52 -9.40
C SER A 169 -10.30 19.08 -10.59
N LYS A 170 -10.86 20.09 -11.26
CA LYS A 170 -10.16 20.86 -12.30
C LYS A 170 -9.10 21.79 -11.72
N SER A 171 -9.22 22.18 -10.45
CA SER A 171 -8.23 22.98 -9.71
C SER A 171 -7.35 22.04 -8.87
N ILE A 172 -6.04 22.27 -8.88
CA ILE A 172 -5.09 21.59 -8.00
C ILE A 172 -5.33 22.12 -6.57
N PHE A 173 -5.43 21.21 -5.60
CA PHE A 173 -5.46 21.62 -4.20
C PHE A 173 -4.09 22.21 -3.85
N LEU A 174 -4.08 23.48 -3.41
CA LEU A 174 -2.84 24.11 -2.95
C LEU A 174 -2.36 23.36 -1.71
N HIS A 175 -1.20 22.75 -1.82
CA HIS A 175 -0.51 22.23 -0.65
C HIS A 175 0.04 23.42 0.12
N ASN A 176 -0.49 23.68 1.31
CA ASN A 176 0.16 24.61 2.21
C ASN A 176 1.53 24.03 2.56
N GLU A 177 2.57 24.60 1.99
CA GLU A 177 3.92 24.44 2.49
C GLU A 177 3.96 25.09 3.89
N ALA A 178 3.93 24.23 4.93
CA ALA A 178 4.17 24.62 6.30
C ALA A 178 5.57 24.21 6.71
#